data_f6812fa47025dd820ceb07f3db48e08d
#
_entry.id   f6812fa47025dd820ceb07f3db48e08d
#
_cell.length_a   1.000
_cell.length_b   1.000
_cell.length_c   1.000
_cell.angle_alpha   90.00
_cell.angle_beta   90.00
_cell.angle_gamma   90.00
#
_symmetry.space_group_name_H-M   'P 1'
#
loop_
_entity.id
_entity.type
_entity.pdbx_description
1 polymer ?
#
loop_
_entity_poly.entity_id
_entity_poly.type
_entity_poly.pdbx_seq_one_letter_code
_entity_poly.pdbx_strand_id
1 'polypeptide(L)'
;MTKGFRLLLKWLAIGLGGIVALALIGVGIVYAIIGNDIDRRFDVRGIEIAVPTDATSVSEGARIARLRGCNGGCHGDTAEGAVFFEMFDGTRVVAPDLARIAAEYSAAELEGAIRHGVRPDGSGVIGIMPSEMFQHLSDADLGILIAWLRKQQPREVELPPSRYGPIARLMLLDLKRRYGGLLAAEFIDHHASRVADSGDDPLVRGRYLALSVCTECHGADLRGVAEDATPDLAIVAAYSSGDFHKLMRTGVPLGGRKLGLMAEAAVYRFAHFTDEEVDSVYGYLRTLADTPVSWGAD
;
A
#
# COMPACT_ATOMS: atom_id res chain seq x y z
N MET A 1 -27.79 -55.93 5.16
CA MET A 1 -27.81 -54.64 5.87
C MET A 1 -29.05 -54.57 6.75
N THR A 2 -28.88 -54.46 8.06
CA THR A 2 -29.96 -54.35 9.02
C THR A 2 -30.75 -53.04 8.90
N LYS A 3 -32.05 -53.02 9.26
CA LYS A 3 -32.87 -51.79 9.23
C LYS A 3 -32.22 -50.65 10.03
N GLY A 4 -31.55 -50.97 11.14
CA GLY A 4 -30.87 -49.97 11.97
C GLY A 4 -29.66 -49.31 11.25
N PHE A 5 -28.92 -50.08 10.46
CA PHE A 5 -27.78 -49.54 9.70
C PHE A 5 -28.22 -48.57 8.58
N ARG A 6 -29.32 -48.87 7.90
CA ARG A 6 -29.91 -47.95 6.90
C ARG A 6 -30.43 -46.66 7.54
N LEU A 7 -31.02 -46.73 8.74
CA LEU A 7 -31.49 -45.55 9.46
C LEU A 7 -30.30 -44.65 9.90
N LEU A 8 -29.23 -45.26 10.42
CA LEU A 8 -28.00 -44.54 10.79
C LEU A 8 -27.40 -43.83 9.57
N LEU A 9 -27.23 -44.49 8.42
CA LEU A 9 -26.73 -43.90 7.20
C LEU A 9 -27.61 -42.74 6.72
N LYS A 10 -28.93 -42.85 6.83
CA LYS A 10 -29.85 -41.75 6.48
C LYS A 10 -29.61 -40.51 7.33
N TRP A 11 -29.49 -40.66 8.63
CA TRP A 11 -29.26 -39.53 9.53
C TRP A 11 -27.89 -38.92 9.37
N LEU A 12 -26.83 -39.73 9.09
CA LEU A 12 -25.51 -39.24 8.75
C LEU A 12 -25.52 -38.45 7.43
N ALA A 13 -26.24 -38.93 6.42
CA ALA A 13 -26.35 -38.22 5.14
C ALA A 13 -27.10 -36.88 5.30
N ILE A 14 -28.21 -36.86 6.12
CA ILE A 14 -28.94 -35.63 6.40
C ILE A 14 -28.04 -34.65 7.19
N GLY A 15 -27.32 -35.12 8.19
CA GLY A 15 -26.39 -34.29 9.00
C GLY A 15 -25.27 -33.70 8.13
N LEU A 16 -24.62 -34.55 7.30
CA LEU A 16 -23.59 -34.11 6.36
C LEU A 16 -24.14 -33.11 5.35
N GLY A 17 -25.33 -33.40 4.76
CA GLY A 17 -25.99 -32.48 3.84
C GLY A 17 -26.31 -31.13 4.48
N GLY A 18 -26.76 -31.15 5.75
CA GLY A 18 -26.99 -29.91 6.53
C GLY A 18 -25.69 -29.11 6.74
N ILE A 19 -24.59 -29.77 7.11
CA ILE A 19 -23.30 -29.12 7.28
C ILE A 19 -22.80 -28.50 5.96
N VAL A 20 -22.91 -29.24 4.85
CA VAL A 20 -22.51 -28.73 3.52
C VAL A 20 -23.39 -27.53 3.13
N ALA A 21 -24.70 -27.58 3.36
CA ALA A 21 -25.59 -26.47 3.06
C ALA A 21 -25.22 -25.22 3.87
N LEU A 22 -24.95 -25.36 5.17
CA LEU A 22 -24.52 -24.25 6.02
C LEU A 22 -23.16 -23.68 5.58
N ALA A 23 -22.21 -24.53 5.18
CA ALA A 23 -20.93 -24.09 4.65
C ALA A 23 -21.09 -23.28 3.35
N LEU A 24 -21.93 -23.74 2.42
CA LEU A 24 -22.24 -23.02 1.17
C LEU A 24 -22.92 -21.68 1.42
N ILE A 25 -23.85 -21.62 2.37
CA ILE A 25 -24.49 -20.36 2.80
C ILE A 25 -23.43 -19.41 3.37
N GLY A 26 -22.54 -19.90 4.25
CA GLY A 26 -21.46 -19.10 4.83
C GLY A 26 -20.53 -18.52 3.75
N VAL A 27 -20.12 -19.35 2.78
CA VAL A 27 -19.33 -18.89 1.62
C VAL A 27 -20.12 -17.84 0.82
N GLY A 28 -21.39 -18.05 0.55
CA GLY A 28 -22.25 -17.09 -0.15
C GLY A 28 -22.33 -15.73 0.57
N ILE A 29 -22.43 -15.74 1.89
CA ILE A 29 -22.41 -14.52 2.72
C ILE A 29 -21.08 -13.79 2.59
N VAL A 30 -19.96 -14.51 2.69
CA VAL A 30 -18.60 -13.90 2.50
C VAL A 30 -18.47 -13.29 1.12
N TYR A 31 -18.95 -13.99 0.07
CA TYR A 31 -18.93 -13.46 -1.30
C TYR A 31 -19.77 -12.19 -1.44
N ALA A 32 -20.93 -12.14 -0.81
CA ALA A 32 -21.81 -10.97 -0.84
C ALA A 32 -21.16 -9.77 -0.10
N ILE A 33 -20.64 -9.99 1.12
CA ILE A 33 -20.02 -8.94 1.92
C ILE A 33 -18.79 -8.36 1.19
N ILE A 34 -17.84 -9.22 0.82
CA ILE A 34 -16.59 -8.78 0.22
C ILE A 34 -16.80 -8.24 -1.20
N GLY A 35 -17.74 -8.83 -1.97
CA GLY A 35 -18.12 -8.29 -3.27
C GLY A 35 -18.67 -6.87 -3.17
N ASN A 36 -19.59 -6.63 -2.26
CA ASN A 36 -20.16 -5.30 -2.03
C ASN A 36 -19.11 -4.27 -1.58
N ASP A 37 -18.14 -4.70 -0.77
CA ASP A 37 -17.04 -3.81 -0.36
C ASP A 37 -16.12 -3.47 -1.53
N ILE A 38 -15.70 -4.47 -2.32
CA ILE A 38 -14.81 -4.25 -3.49
C ILE A 38 -15.50 -3.37 -4.55
N ASP A 39 -16.81 -3.52 -4.73
CA ASP A 39 -17.60 -2.76 -5.71
C ASP A 39 -18.03 -1.38 -5.20
N ARG A 40 -17.62 -0.99 -4.00
CA ARG A 40 -17.94 0.32 -3.42
C ARG A 40 -17.43 1.45 -4.30
N ARG A 41 -18.25 2.51 -4.42
CA ARG A 41 -17.91 3.73 -5.16
C ARG A 41 -17.73 4.90 -4.20
N PHE A 42 -16.81 5.78 -4.54
CA PHE A 42 -16.47 6.99 -3.80
C PHE A 42 -16.71 8.20 -4.69
N ASP A 43 -17.32 9.25 -4.15
CA ASP A 43 -17.47 10.54 -4.83
C ASP A 43 -16.30 11.46 -4.45
N VAL A 44 -15.12 11.05 -4.87
CA VAL A 44 -13.85 11.78 -4.67
C VAL A 44 -13.23 12.02 -6.04
N ARG A 45 -12.86 13.25 -6.32
CA ARG A 45 -12.19 13.64 -7.56
C ARG A 45 -10.82 14.20 -7.26
N GLY A 46 -9.84 13.83 -8.05
CA GLY A 46 -8.51 14.42 -7.99
C GLY A 46 -8.51 15.85 -8.50
N ILE A 47 -7.43 16.55 -8.20
CA ILE A 47 -7.16 17.92 -8.67
C ILE A 47 -6.12 17.93 -9.77
N GLU A 48 -6.13 18.98 -10.61
CA GLU A 48 -5.09 19.15 -11.62
C GLU A 48 -3.72 19.37 -10.98
N ILE A 49 -2.75 18.63 -11.48
CA ILE A 49 -1.34 18.67 -11.07
C ILE A 49 -0.50 19.14 -12.25
N ALA A 50 0.41 20.09 -12.01
CA ALA A 50 1.38 20.52 -13.00
C ALA A 50 2.40 19.38 -13.27
N VAL A 51 2.46 18.95 -14.52
CA VAL A 51 3.33 17.84 -14.93
C VAL A 51 4.50 18.42 -15.75
N PRO A 52 5.73 18.43 -15.21
CA PRO A 52 6.90 18.91 -15.95
C PRO A 52 7.25 17.99 -17.12
N THR A 53 7.94 18.55 -18.12
CA THR A 53 8.29 17.79 -19.33
C THR A 53 9.80 17.70 -19.58
N ASP A 54 10.61 18.39 -18.78
CA ASP A 54 12.05 18.41 -18.91
C ASP A 54 12.71 17.09 -18.46
N ALA A 55 13.90 16.81 -19.00
CA ALA A 55 14.59 15.56 -18.77
C ALA A 55 15.04 15.35 -17.31
N THR A 56 15.35 16.44 -16.61
CA THR A 56 15.78 16.39 -15.20
C THR A 56 14.62 15.93 -14.32
N SER A 57 13.44 16.53 -14.50
CA SER A 57 12.22 16.10 -13.79
C SER A 57 11.85 14.66 -14.09
N VAL A 58 11.95 14.21 -15.35
CA VAL A 58 11.68 12.80 -15.69
C VAL A 58 12.66 11.84 -15.01
N SER A 59 13.95 12.21 -14.94
CA SER A 59 14.97 11.40 -14.25
C SER A 59 14.73 11.34 -12.74
N GLU A 60 14.35 12.45 -12.12
CA GLU A 60 13.98 12.51 -10.72
C GLU A 60 12.69 11.72 -10.45
N GLY A 61 11.74 11.74 -11.36
CA GLY A 61 10.54 10.91 -11.30
C GLY A 61 10.83 9.42 -11.24
N ALA A 62 11.86 8.95 -11.96
CA ALA A 62 12.31 7.56 -11.87
C ALA A 62 12.84 7.22 -10.46
N ARG A 63 13.59 8.13 -9.84
CA ARG A 63 14.10 7.97 -8.47
C ARG A 63 12.94 7.94 -7.45
N ILE A 64 12.01 8.89 -7.58
CA ILE A 64 10.81 8.96 -6.73
C ILE A 64 9.98 7.68 -6.88
N ALA A 65 9.77 7.20 -8.09
CA ALA A 65 9.04 5.97 -8.35
C ALA A 65 9.68 4.77 -7.66
N ARG A 66 11.01 4.65 -7.71
CA ARG A 66 11.75 3.59 -7.04
C ARG A 66 11.64 3.70 -5.52
N LEU A 67 11.85 4.89 -4.97
CA LEU A 67 11.77 5.17 -3.55
C LEU A 67 10.39 4.85 -2.97
N ARG A 68 9.31 5.13 -3.72
CA ARG A 68 7.92 4.87 -3.33
C ARG A 68 7.46 3.44 -3.63
N GLY A 69 8.27 2.62 -4.31
CA GLY A 69 7.93 1.25 -4.66
C GLY A 69 6.98 1.11 -5.86
N CYS A 70 6.82 2.17 -6.67
CA CYS A 70 6.01 2.11 -7.89
C CYS A 70 6.62 1.17 -8.92
N ASN A 71 7.95 1.16 -9.06
CA ASN A 71 8.69 0.24 -9.92
C ASN A 71 9.74 -0.56 -9.14
N GLY A 72 10.15 -1.69 -9.68
CA GLY A 72 11.00 -2.67 -8.99
C GLY A 72 10.29 -3.41 -7.85
N GLY A 73 8.96 -3.35 -7.83
CA GLY A 73 8.08 -3.99 -6.86
C GLY A 73 6.81 -4.49 -7.55
N CYS A 74 5.64 -4.08 -7.02
CA CYS A 74 4.34 -4.58 -7.48
C CYS A 74 4.06 -4.33 -8.97
N HIS A 75 4.44 -3.15 -9.51
CA HIS A 75 4.12 -2.76 -10.89
C HIS A 75 5.21 -3.11 -11.92
N GLY A 76 6.14 -4.03 -11.61
CA GLY A 76 7.23 -4.40 -12.49
C GLY A 76 8.38 -3.38 -12.48
N ASP A 77 9.42 -3.61 -13.30
CA ASP A 77 10.64 -2.81 -13.27
C ASP A 77 10.50 -1.46 -14.00
N THR A 78 9.66 -1.42 -15.03
CA THR A 78 9.37 -0.23 -15.84
C THR A 78 7.92 0.24 -15.72
N ALA A 79 7.25 -0.14 -14.61
CA ALA A 79 5.84 0.16 -14.34
C ALA A 79 4.86 -0.46 -15.35
N GLU A 80 5.28 -1.52 -16.05
CA GLU A 80 4.51 -2.26 -17.04
C GLU A 80 3.45 -3.19 -16.43
N GLY A 81 3.33 -3.20 -15.11
CA GLY A 81 2.43 -4.04 -14.35
C GLY A 81 2.91 -5.49 -14.24
N ALA A 82 2.34 -6.21 -13.29
CA ALA A 82 2.66 -7.60 -13.04
C ALA A 82 1.49 -8.36 -12.40
N VAL A 83 1.48 -9.68 -12.57
CA VAL A 83 0.71 -10.55 -11.68
C VAL A 83 1.46 -10.60 -10.34
N PHE A 84 0.91 -9.93 -9.32
CA PHE A 84 1.58 -9.79 -8.03
C PHE A 84 1.61 -11.12 -7.27
N PHE A 85 0.48 -11.84 -7.25
CA PHE A 85 0.44 -13.23 -6.80
C PHE A 85 -0.77 -13.99 -7.34
N GLU A 86 -0.66 -15.32 -7.34
CA GLU A 86 -1.75 -16.26 -7.67
C GLU A 86 -1.85 -17.34 -6.60
N MET A 87 -3.07 -17.85 -6.40
CA MET A 87 -3.35 -18.95 -5.48
C MET A 87 -4.09 -20.08 -6.21
N PHE A 88 -4.02 -21.29 -5.67
CA PHE A 88 -4.63 -22.48 -6.24
C PHE A 88 -6.18 -22.45 -6.30
N ASP A 89 -6.82 -21.54 -5.54
CA ASP A 89 -8.29 -21.34 -5.52
C ASP A 89 -8.79 -20.44 -6.68
N GLY A 90 -7.89 -20.07 -7.60
CA GLY A 90 -8.15 -19.18 -8.72
C GLY A 90 -8.06 -17.69 -8.37
N THR A 91 -7.57 -17.35 -7.19
CA THR A 91 -7.20 -15.97 -6.83
C THR A 91 -6.04 -15.52 -7.69
N ARG A 92 -6.15 -14.30 -8.22
CA ARG A 92 -5.07 -13.57 -8.88
C ARG A 92 -5.16 -12.11 -8.49
N VAL A 93 -4.07 -11.55 -8.01
CA VAL A 93 -3.94 -10.11 -7.76
C VAL A 93 -2.96 -9.52 -8.76
N VAL A 94 -3.40 -8.53 -9.49
CA VAL A 94 -2.66 -7.88 -10.57
C VAL A 94 -2.41 -6.44 -10.21
N ALA A 95 -1.14 -6.06 -10.19
CA ALA A 95 -0.73 -4.67 -10.19
C ALA A 95 -0.79 -4.17 -11.65
N PRO A 96 -1.59 -3.15 -11.96
CA PRO A 96 -1.85 -2.75 -13.33
C PRO A 96 -0.61 -2.15 -14.01
N ASP A 97 -0.64 -2.11 -15.35
CA ASP A 97 0.29 -1.39 -16.19
C ASP A 97 0.10 0.12 -16.00
N LEU A 98 0.98 0.73 -15.21
CA LEU A 98 0.93 2.18 -14.91
C LEU A 98 1.30 3.03 -16.12
N ALA A 99 2.11 2.50 -17.04
CA ALA A 99 2.44 3.20 -18.28
C ALA A 99 1.20 3.40 -19.15
N ARG A 100 0.37 2.35 -19.29
CA ARG A 100 -0.92 2.41 -19.97
C ARG A 100 -1.87 3.37 -19.28
N ILE A 101 -2.04 3.25 -17.97
CA ILE A 101 -2.90 4.11 -17.17
C ILE A 101 -2.47 5.58 -17.30
N ALA A 102 -1.16 5.87 -17.23
CA ALA A 102 -0.65 7.24 -17.33
C ALA A 102 -0.83 7.86 -18.74
N ALA A 103 -0.96 7.03 -19.77
CA ALA A 103 -1.31 7.48 -21.12
C ALA A 103 -2.80 7.76 -21.29
N GLU A 104 -3.66 7.06 -20.54
CA GLU A 104 -5.13 7.17 -20.65
C GLU A 104 -5.73 8.21 -19.71
N TYR A 105 -5.17 8.38 -18.51
CA TYR A 105 -5.71 9.23 -17.45
C TYR A 105 -5.15 10.65 -17.54
N SER A 106 -6.00 11.64 -17.26
CA SER A 106 -5.58 13.02 -16.98
C SER A 106 -4.70 13.09 -15.71
N ALA A 107 -4.04 14.23 -15.49
CA ALA A 107 -3.25 14.44 -14.28
C ALA A 107 -4.14 14.41 -13.02
N ALA A 108 -5.36 14.96 -13.09
CA ALA A 108 -6.32 14.91 -12.00
C ALA A 108 -6.78 13.47 -11.68
N GLU A 109 -7.04 12.66 -12.70
CA GLU A 109 -7.44 11.27 -12.52
C GLU A 109 -6.31 10.41 -11.92
N LEU A 110 -5.05 10.65 -12.31
CA LEU A 110 -3.88 10.03 -11.71
C LEU A 110 -3.70 10.46 -10.24
N GLU A 111 -3.91 11.73 -9.96
CA GLU A 111 -3.89 12.27 -8.60
C GLU A 111 -4.94 11.57 -7.73
N GLY A 112 -6.19 11.47 -8.20
CA GLY A 112 -7.27 10.77 -7.54
C GLY A 112 -6.94 9.29 -7.26
N ALA A 113 -6.38 8.59 -8.23
CA ALA A 113 -6.01 7.19 -8.08
C ALA A 113 -4.83 6.97 -7.11
N ILE A 114 -3.81 7.82 -7.16
CA ILE A 114 -2.59 7.67 -6.37
C ILE A 114 -2.81 8.15 -4.94
N ARG A 115 -3.32 9.37 -4.74
CA ARG A 115 -3.43 9.97 -3.41
C ARG A 115 -4.72 9.63 -2.68
N HIS A 116 -5.80 9.44 -3.40
CA HIS A 116 -7.11 9.17 -2.82
C HIS A 116 -7.56 7.71 -2.94
N GLY A 117 -6.82 6.89 -3.70
CA GLY A 117 -7.19 5.51 -3.93
C GLY A 117 -8.52 5.35 -4.68
N VAL A 118 -8.90 6.33 -5.52
CA VAL A 118 -10.16 6.34 -6.26
C VAL A 118 -9.91 6.50 -7.76
N ARG A 119 -10.40 5.56 -8.55
CA ARG A 119 -10.27 5.60 -10.02
C ARG A 119 -11.29 6.55 -10.65
N PRO A 120 -11.12 6.93 -11.94
CA PRO A 120 -12.05 7.84 -12.63
C PRO A 120 -13.51 7.40 -12.63
N ASP A 121 -13.76 6.09 -12.59
CA ASP A 121 -15.09 5.51 -12.51
C ASP A 121 -15.69 5.50 -11.10
N GLY A 122 -14.98 6.07 -10.12
CA GLY A 122 -15.35 6.10 -8.70
C GLY A 122 -15.01 4.82 -7.95
N SER A 123 -14.48 3.78 -8.59
CA SER A 123 -14.09 2.54 -7.89
C SER A 123 -12.87 2.76 -7.01
N GLY A 124 -12.89 2.15 -5.80
CA GLY A 124 -11.75 2.19 -4.90
C GLY A 124 -10.59 1.31 -5.39
N VAL A 125 -9.38 1.71 -5.07
CA VAL A 125 -8.18 0.88 -5.20
C VAL A 125 -8.09 -0.02 -3.98
N ILE A 126 -7.72 -1.29 -4.17
CA ILE A 126 -7.53 -2.22 -3.04
C ILE A 126 -6.38 -1.73 -2.15
N GLY A 127 -6.51 -1.87 -0.82
CA GLY A 127 -5.58 -1.32 0.18
C GLY A 127 -4.17 -1.92 0.17
N ILE A 128 -3.88 -2.90 -0.71
CA ILE A 128 -2.49 -3.32 -1.02
C ILE A 128 -1.71 -2.18 -1.70
N MET A 129 -2.39 -1.32 -2.48
CA MET A 129 -1.81 -0.08 -2.98
C MET A 129 -1.89 0.98 -1.86
N PRO A 130 -0.76 1.42 -1.29
CA PRO A 130 -0.75 2.22 -0.07
C PRO A 130 -1.04 3.70 -0.36
N SER A 131 -2.23 4.01 -0.90
CA SER A 131 -2.62 5.40 -1.20
C SER A 131 -2.69 6.26 0.08
N GLU A 132 -2.94 5.65 1.24
CA GLU A 132 -2.86 6.31 2.55
C GLU A 132 -1.45 6.84 2.87
N MET A 133 -0.40 6.25 2.32
CA MET A 133 0.94 6.81 2.35
C MET A 133 1.11 7.88 1.26
N PHE A 134 0.60 7.62 0.06
CA PHE A 134 0.76 8.52 -1.09
C PHE A 134 -0.07 9.79 -0.98
N GLN A 135 -1.11 9.86 -0.13
CA GLN A 135 -1.82 11.11 0.15
C GLN A 135 -0.88 12.23 0.59
N HIS A 136 0.27 11.89 1.18
CA HIS A 136 1.29 12.84 1.64
C HIS A 136 2.21 13.35 0.53
N LEU A 137 2.18 12.80 -0.69
CA LEU A 137 3.00 13.32 -1.78
C LEU A 137 2.70 14.80 -2.05
N SER A 138 3.74 15.61 -2.24
CA SER A 138 3.60 17.00 -2.70
C SER A 138 3.09 17.04 -4.15
N ASP A 139 2.51 18.16 -4.55
CA ASP A 139 2.09 18.34 -5.95
C ASP A 139 3.28 18.30 -6.91
N ALA A 140 4.45 18.79 -6.45
CA ALA A 140 5.68 18.75 -7.23
C ALA A 140 6.16 17.31 -7.44
N ASP A 141 6.30 16.53 -6.35
CA ASP A 141 6.75 15.14 -6.44
C ASP A 141 5.78 14.27 -7.24
N LEU A 142 4.46 14.48 -7.09
CA LEU A 142 3.46 13.76 -7.87
C LEU A 142 3.52 14.16 -9.36
N GLY A 143 3.70 15.45 -9.67
CA GLY A 143 3.87 15.91 -11.05
C GLY A 143 5.09 15.29 -11.71
N ILE A 144 6.21 15.24 -11.01
CA ILE A 144 7.46 14.61 -11.45
C ILE A 144 7.27 13.09 -11.65
N LEU A 145 6.58 12.42 -10.73
CA LEU A 145 6.24 11.00 -10.86
C LEU A 145 5.37 10.74 -12.10
N ILE A 146 4.33 11.56 -12.32
CA ILE A 146 3.46 11.45 -13.50
C ILE A 146 4.26 11.70 -14.79
N ALA A 147 5.18 12.68 -14.79
CA ALA A 147 6.06 12.94 -15.92
C ALA A 147 6.89 11.70 -16.31
N TRP A 148 7.45 11.01 -15.33
CA TRP A 148 8.17 9.74 -15.55
C TRP A 148 7.25 8.62 -16.03
N LEU A 149 6.08 8.42 -15.42
CA LEU A 149 5.12 7.39 -15.82
C LEU A 149 4.70 7.54 -17.29
N ARG A 150 4.46 8.78 -17.76
CA ARG A 150 4.09 9.08 -19.15
C ARG A 150 5.21 8.83 -20.16
N LYS A 151 6.46 8.57 -19.73
CA LYS A 151 7.58 8.19 -20.58
C LYS A 151 7.78 6.67 -20.65
N GLN A 152 7.12 5.91 -19.79
CA GLN A 152 7.22 4.46 -19.84
C GLN A 152 6.42 3.91 -21.03
N GLN A 153 6.83 2.73 -21.49
CA GLN A 153 6.16 2.05 -22.59
C GLN A 153 5.13 1.07 -22.04
N PRO A 154 3.87 1.16 -22.44
CA PRO A 154 2.87 0.16 -22.08
C PRO A 154 3.27 -1.23 -22.56
N ARG A 155 2.88 -2.24 -21.83
CA ARG A 155 3.01 -3.65 -22.21
C ARG A 155 2.25 -3.94 -23.51
N GLU A 156 2.81 -4.78 -24.38
CA GLU A 156 2.14 -5.17 -25.64
C GLU A 156 0.87 -5.98 -25.39
N VAL A 157 0.91 -6.89 -24.40
CA VAL A 157 -0.21 -7.77 -24.06
C VAL A 157 -0.79 -7.34 -22.72
N GLU A 158 -2.10 -7.10 -22.69
CA GLU A 158 -2.80 -6.75 -21.47
C GLU A 158 -2.71 -7.84 -20.40
N LEU A 159 -2.56 -7.40 -19.16
CA LEU A 159 -2.62 -8.30 -18.01
C LEU A 159 -4.07 -8.75 -17.76
N PRO A 160 -4.26 -9.99 -17.32
CA PRO A 160 -5.58 -10.44 -16.94
C PRO A 160 -6.09 -9.65 -15.73
N PRO A 161 -7.41 -9.48 -15.55
CA PRO A 161 -7.94 -8.77 -14.40
C PRO A 161 -7.66 -9.50 -13.08
N SER A 162 -7.59 -8.74 -11.99
CA SER A 162 -7.57 -9.30 -10.63
C SER A 162 -8.84 -10.11 -10.37
N ARG A 163 -8.69 -11.20 -9.62
CA ARG A 163 -9.78 -12.10 -9.23
C ARG A 163 -9.57 -12.61 -7.82
N TYR A 164 -10.62 -12.57 -7.01
CA TYR A 164 -10.58 -13.00 -5.61
C TYR A 164 -11.40 -14.27 -5.43
N GLY A 165 -10.70 -15.41 -5.29
CA GLY A 165 -11.28 -16.71 -5.01
C GLY A 165 -11.76 -16.84 -3.55
N PRO A 166 -12.30 -18.01 -3.16
CA PRO A 166 -12.88 -18.23 -1.83
C PRO A 166 -11.90 -17.95 -0.69
N ILE A 167 -10.65 -18.40 -0.82
CA ILE A 167 -9.63 -18.21 0.24
C ILE A 167 -9.26 -16.75 0.36
N ALA A 168 -9.02 -16.07 -0.75
CA ALA A 168 -8.71 -14.63 -0.71
C ALA A 168 -9.85 -13.82 -0.09
N ARG A 169 -11.11 -14.16 -0.37
CA ARG A 169 -12.26 -13.46 0.23
C ARG A 169 -12.34 -13.67 1.75
N LEU A 170 -11.97 -14.85 2.25
CA LEU A 170 -11.86 -15.09 3.70
C LEU A 170 -10.72 -14.27 4.32
N MET A 171 -9.57 -14.20 3.64
CA MET A 171 -8.45 -13.35 4.07
C MET A 171 -8.83 -11.87 4.07
N LEU A 172 -9.52 -11.40 3.04
CA LEU A 172 -10.03 -10.03 2.98
C LEU A 172 -11.05 -9.73 4.09
N LEU A 173 -11.90 -10.69 4.44
CA LEU A 173 -12.82 -10.54 5.58
C LEU A 173 -12.06 -10.40 6.90
N ASP A 174 -10.98 -11.17 7.10
CA ASP A 174 -10.12 -11.04 8.28
C ASP A 174 -9.40 -9.70 8.30
N LEU A 175 -8.83 -9.26 7.18
CA LEU A 175 -8.21 -7.93 7.04
C LEU A 175 -9.20 -6.81 7.34
N LYS A 176 -10.41 -6.87 6.79
CA LYS A 176 -11.47 -5.89 7.09
C LYS A 176 -11.78 -5.82 8.58
N ARG A 177 -11.79 -6.97 9.28
CA ARG A 177 -12.04 -7.01 10.73
C ARG A 177 -10.90 -6.40 11.54
N ARG A 178 -9.65 -6.57 11.10
CA ARG A 178 -8.46 -6.04 11.79
C ARG A 178 -8.28 -4.55 11.56
N TYR A 179 -8.44 -4.10 10.31
CA TYR A 179 -8.08 -2.74 9.88
C TYR A 179 -9.30 -1.83 9.62
N GLY A 180 -10.52 -2.36 9.66
CA GLY A 180 -11.73 -1.57 9.48
C GLY A 180 -12.17 -1.33 8.03
N GLY A 181 -11.32 -1.64 7.04
CA GLY A 181 -11.59 -1.41 5.61
C GLY A 181 -10.83 -2.36 4.70
N LEU A 182 -11.10 -2.28 3.39
CA LEU A 182 -10.41 -3.05 2.35
C LEU A 182 -9.85 -2.17 1.24
N LEU A 183 -10.45 -1.01 1.01
CA LEU A 183 -10.07 -0.10 -0.07
C LEU A 183 -9.24 1.03 0.52
N ALA A 184 -8.20 1.44 -0.19
CA ALA A 184 -7.30 2.50 0.26
C ALA A 184 -8.05 3.80 0.61
N ALA A 185 -9.09 4.14 -0.17
CA ALA A 185 -9.92 5.30 0.08
C ALA A 185 -10.63 5.31 1.45
N GLU A 186 -10.78 4.16 2.11
CA GLU A 186 -11.44 4.07 3.43
C GLU A 186 -10.53 4.55 4.58
N PHE A 187 -9.22 4.69 4.34
CA PHE A 187 -8.21 5.07 5.33
C PHE A 187 -7.69 6.50 5.14
N ILE A 188 -8.24 7.25 4.18
CA ILE A 188 -7.76 8.56 3.79
C ILE A 188 -8.76 9.63 4.19
N ASP A 189 -8.29 10.68 4.88
CA ASP A 189 -9.03 11.91 5.00
C ASP A 189 -8.88 12.73 3.71
N HIS A 190 -9.87 12.62 2.83
CA HIS A 190 -9.88 13.29 1.53
C HIS A 190 -9.89 14.82 1.60
N HIS A 191 -10.13 15.40 2.78
CA HIS A 191 -10.20 16.84 3.03
C HIS A 191 -9.00 17.35 3.84
N ALA A 192 -8.12 16.45 4.32
CA ALA A 192 -6.96 16.85 5.09
C ALA A 192 -6.01 17.76 4.27
N SER A 193 -5.45 18.75 4.95
CA SER A 193 -4.38 19.56 4.37
C SER A 193 -3.13 18.70 4.16
N ARG A 194 -2.53 18.83 2.98
CA ARG A 194 -1.30 18.10 2.67
C ARG A 194 -0.13 18.56 3.54
N VAL A 195 0.75 17.63 3.84
CA VAL A 195 2.01 17.93 4.53
C VAL A 195 2.85 18.83 3.62
N ALA A 196 3.31 19.95 4.16
CA ALA A 196 4.17 20.83 3.39
C ALA A 196 5.50 20.13 3.07
N ASP A 197 5.92 20.24 1.82
CA ASP A 197 7.26 19.92 1.36
C ASP A 197 8.02 21.24 1.22
N SER A 198 8.49 21.79 2.33
CA SER A 198 9.29 22.99 2.31
C SER A 198 10.77 22.59 2.34
N GLY A 199 11.40 22.58 1.16
CA GLY A 199 12.76 22.09 0.93
C GLY A 199 13.87 22.71 1.78
N ASP A 200 13.66 23.87 2.41
CA ASP A 200 14.68 24.61 3.15
C ASP A 200 14.79 24.23 4.64
N ASP A 201 13.74 23.62 5.22
CA ASP A 201 13.75 23.15 6.63
C ASP A 201 13.95 21.63 6.67
N PRO A 202 15.09 21.12 7.15
CA PRO A 202 15.36 19.68 7.20
C PRO A 202 14.34 18.90 8.04
N LEU A 203 13.74 19.47 9.08
CA LEU A 203 12.74 18.79 9.90
C LEU A 203 11.40 18.68 9.16
N VAL A 204 11.00 19.74 8.46
CA VAL A 204 9.78 19.72 7.63
C VAL A 204 9.96 18.75 6.47
N ARG A 205 11.12 18.79 5.80
CA ARG A 205 11.48 17.82 4.75
C ARG A 205 11.51 16.39 5.28
N GLY A 206 12.13 16.17 6.43
CA GLY A 206 12.19 14.87 7.10
C GLY A 206 10.80 14.32 7.45
N ARG A 207 9.91 15.19 7.97
CA ARG A 207 8.51 14.83 8.25
C ARG A 207 7.78 14.41 6.97
N TYR A 208 7.89 15.20 5.90
CA TYR A 208 7.29 14.90 4.62
C TYR A 208 7.75 13.52 4.08
N LEU A 209 9.06 13.28 4.08
CA LEU A 209 9.64 12.02 3.60
C LEU A 209 9.21 10.83 4.47
N ALA A 210 9.24 10.98 5.79
CA ALA A 210 8.82 9.93 6.71
C ALA A 210 7.34 9.57 6.50
N LEU A 211 6.44 10.55 6.41
CA LEU A 211 5.02 10.29 6.20
C LEU A 211 4.71 9.69 4.83
N SER A 212 5.46 10.08 3.79
CA SER A 212 5.22 9.61 2.43
C SER A 212 6.01 8.37 2.02
N VAL A 213 6.79 7.75 2.95
CA VAL A 213 7.59 6.54 2.69
C VAL A 213 7.46 5.49 3.80
N CYS A 214 7.37 5.90 5.08
CA CYS A 214 7.47 4.95 6.19
C CYS A 214 6.11 4.51 6.74
N THR A 215 5.04 5.29 6.51
CA THR A 215 3.70 5.03 7.07
C THR A 215 3.07 3.74 6.56
N GLU A 216 3.45 3.26 5.37
CA GLU A 216 2.99 1.97 4.83
C GLU A 216 3.17 0.80 5.80
N CYS A 217 4.28 0.80 6.55
CA CYS A 217 4.61 -0.27 7.48
C CYS A 217 4.58 0.15 8.94
N HIS A 218 4.80 1.44 9.23
CA HIS A 218 4.95 1.93 10.61
C HIS A 218 3.73 2.71 11.12
N GLY A 219 2.60 2.65 10.40
CA GLY A 219 1.36 3.33 10.76
C GLY A 219 1.36 4.83 10.45
N ALA A 220 0.18 5.43 10.40
CA ALA A 220 -0.01 6.83 10.00
C ALA A 220 0.71 7.83 10.93
N ASP A 221 0.89 7.47 12.19
CA ASP A 221 1.59 8.25 13.22
C ASP A 221 3.06 7.86 13.41
N LEU A 222 3.55 6.87 12.65
CA LEU A 222 4.92 6.31 12.74
C LEU A 222 5.21 5.60 14.09
N ARG A 223 4.16 5.24 14.84
CA ARG A 223 4.27 4.58 16.15
C ARG A 223 4.27 3.04 16.08
N GLY A 224 4.30 2.52 14.87
CA GLY A 224 4.25 1.08 14.61
C GLY A 224 2.83 0.53 14.51
N VAL A 225 2.73 -0.68 14.00
CA VAL A 225 1.47 -1.43 13.86
C VAL A 225 1.65 -2.75 14.62
N ALA A 226 0.91 -2.91 15.72
CA ALA A 226 1.07 -4.06 16.62
C ALA A 226 0.73 -5.39 15.90
N GLU A 227 -0.28 -5.37 15.03
CA GLU A 227 -0.72 -6.51 14.22
C GLU A 227 0.36 -7.03 13.27
N ASP A 228 1.21 -6.12 12.77
CA ASP A 228 2.30 -6.41 11.84
C ASP A 228 3.67 -6.52 12.54
N ALA A 229 3.68 -6.35 13.87
CA ALA A 229 4.90 -6.35 14.70
C ALA A 229 5.96 -5.34 14.23
N THR A 230 5.53 -4.20 13.65
CA THR A 230 6.42 -3.11 13.26
C THR A 230 6.67 -2.18 14.45
N PRO A 231 7.92 -1.70 14.63
CA PRO A 231 8.25 -0.89 15.79
C PRO A 231 7.80 0.56 15.64
N ASP A 232 7.61 1.23 16.80
CA ASP A 232 7.57 2.69 16.91
C ASP A 232 8.91 3.28 16.43
N LEU A 233 8.85 4.22 15.48
CA LEU A 233 10.03 4.87 14.92
C LEU A 233 10.74 5.84 15.89
N ALA A 234 10.18 6.12 17.05
CA ALA A 234 10.92 6.76 18.15
C ALA A 234 12.20 6.00 18.53
N ILE A 235 12.28 4.69 18.22
CA ILE A 235 13.49 3.87 18.40
C ILE A 235 14.70 4.45 17.66
N VAL A 236 14.51 5.29 16.64
CA VAL A 236 15.60 5.94 15.89
C VAL A 236 16.43 6.86 16.78
N ALA A 237 15.90 7.34 17.90
CA ALA A 237 16.67 8.10 18.88
C ALA A 237 17.86 7.31 19.47
N ALA A 238 17.82 5.98 19.44
CA ALA A 238 18.93 5.13 19.88
C ALA A 238 20.03 4.94 18.82
N TYR A 239 19.80 5.39 17.57
CA TYR A 239 20.78 5.28 16.47
C TYR A 239 21.69 6.50 16.42
N SER A 240 22.97 6.30 16.10
CA SER A 240 23.79 7.38 15.54
C SER A 240 23.35 7.67 14.09
N SER A 241 23.67 8.87 13.56
CA SER A 241 23.40 9.16 12.13
C SER A 241 24.04 8.11 11.22
N GLY A 242 25.30 7.70 11.48
CA GLY A 242 25.98 6.68 10.69
C GLY A 242 25.33 5.30 10.74
N ASP A 243 24.81 4.88 11.90
CA ASP A 243 24.08 3.61 12.03
C ASP A 243 22.74 3.67 11.29
N PHE A 244 22.06 4.84 11.31
CA PHE A 244 20.82 5.04 10.58
C PHE A 244 21.06 5.03 9.07
N HIS A 245 22.09 5.73 8.57
CA HIS A 245 22.51 5.65 7.16
C HIS A 245 22.81 4.20 6.75
N LYS A 246 23.55 3.46 7.58
CA LYS A 246 23.82 2.03 7.33
C LYS A 246 22.53 1.23 7.21
N LEU A 247 21.59 1.42 8.14
CA LEU A 247 20.27 0.77 8.07
C LEU A 247 19.55 1.09 6.75
N MET A 248 19.47 2.37 6.38
CA MET A 248 18.75 2.83 5.19
C MET A 248 19.41 2.38 3.87
N ARG A 249 20.72 2.14 3.85
CA ARG A 249 21.47 1.69 2.66
C ARG A 249 21.55 0.17 2.53
N THR A 250 21.64 -0.54 3.66
CA THR A 250 22.01 -1.97 3.66
C THR A 250 20.99 -2.88 4.33
N GLY A 251 19.99 -2.32 5.00
CA GLY A 251 19.02 -3.07 5.80
C GLY A 251 19.59 -3.67 7.09
N VAL A 252 20.82 -3.30 7.48
CA VAL A 252 21.47 -3.83 8.70
C VAL A 252 21.22 -2.88 9.87
N PRO A 253 20.40 -3.26 10.86
CA PRO A 253 20.07 -2.43 12.00
C PRO A 253 21.19 -2.39 13.03
N LEU A 254 21.07 -1.47 13.98
CA LEU A 254 21.87 -1.50 15.21
C LEU A 254 21.75 -2.87 15.90
N GLY A 255 22.90 -3.46 16.26
CA GLY A 255 22.97 -4.82 16.82
C GLY A 255 22.93 -5.97 15.80
N GLY A 256 22.77 -5.69 14.49
CA GLY A 256 22.98 -6.67 13.40
C GLY A 256 21.91 -7.77 13.25
N ARG A 257 20.75 -7.66 13.91
CA ARG A 257 19.65 -8.62 13.74
C ARG A 257 19.09 -8.59 12.32
N LYS A 258 18.40 -9.66 11.89
CA LYS A 258 17.68 -9.68 10.59
C LYS A 258 16.33 -8.97 10.73
N LEU A 259 15.99 -8.12 9.76
CA LEU A 259 14.77 -7.29 9.78
C LEU A 259 13.68 -7.70 8.76
N GLY A 260 13.82 -8.82 8.05
CA GLY A 260 12.81 -9.24 7.06
C GLY A 260 12.51 -8.12 6.04
N LEU A 261 11.23 -7.76 5.86
CA LEU A 261 10.77 -6.77 4.87
C LEU A 261 11.46 -5.40 4.97
N MET A 262 11.81 -4.93 6.17
CA MET A 262 12.52 -3.65 6.32
C MET A 262 13.92 -3.70 5.68
N ALA A 263 14.61 -4.86 5.74
CA ALA A 263 15.90 -5.02 5.08
C ALA A 263 15.78 -5.01 3.55
N GLU A 264 14.73 -5.62 3.03
CA GLU A 264 14.41 -5.60 1.59
C GLU A 264 14.07 -4.17 1.14
N ALA A 265 13.18 -3.48 1.86
CA ALA A 265 12.83 -2.09 1.57
C ALA A 265 14.06 -1.16 1.59
N ALA A 266 14.98 -1.35 2.53
CA ALA A 266 16.22 -0.59 2.60
C ALA A 266 17.05 -0.72 1.32
N VAL A 267 17.27 -1.95 0.85
CA VAL A 267 18.11 -2.22 -0.32
C VAL A 267 17.42 -1.81 -1.63
N TYR A 268 16.13 -2.10 -1.78
CA TYR A 268 15.43 -1.89 -3.05
C TYR A 268 14.77 -0.51 -3.20
N ARG A 269 14.43 0.16 -2.08
CA ARG A 269 13.73 1.45 -2.09
C ARG A 269 14.59 2.54 -1.44
N PHE A 270 14.96 2.39 -0.17
CA PHE A 270 15.56 3.47 0.63
C PHE A 270 17.01 3.78 0.24
N ALA A 271 17.71 2.87 -0.43
CA ALA A 271 18.99 3.15 -1.05
C ALA A 271 18.93 4.29 -2.11
N HIS A 272 17.72 4.65 -2.56
CA HIS A 272 17.48 5.75 -3.50
C HIS A 272 17.21 7.11 -2.84
N PHE A 273 17.18 7.21 -1.50
CA PHE A 273 17.27 8.50 -0.82
C PHE A 273 18.61 9.16 -1.10
N THR A 274 18.65 10.48 -1.17
CA THR A 274 19.94 11.20 -1.07
C THR A 274 20.45 11.16 0.37
N ASP A 275 21.71 11.53 0.60
CA ASP A 275 22.25 11.56 1.97
C ASP A 275 21.57 12.65 2.81
N GLU A 276 21.27 13.80 2.20
CA GLU A 276 20.53 14.90 2.82
C GLU A 276 19.09 14.49 3.19
N GLU A 277 18.44 13.68 2.35
CA GLU A 277 17.12 13.14 2.65
C GLU A 277 17.18 12.15 3.82
N VAL A 278 18.19 11.29 3.89
CA VAL A 278 18.39 10.38 5.03
C VAL A 278 18.64 11.17 6.31
N ASP A 279 19.46 12.22 6.27
CA ASP A 279 19.73 13.10 7.42
C ASP A 279 18.45 13.82 7.88
N SER A 280 17.63 14.30 6.94
CA SER A 280 16.35 14.95 7.22
C SER A 280 15.37 13.99 7.90
N VAL A 281 15.21 12.77 7.37
CA VAL A 281 14.37 11.72 7.97
C VAL A 281 14.89 11.36 9.36
N TYR A 282 16.19 11.16 9.52
CA TYR A 282 16.81 10.87 10.80
C TYR A 282 16.54 11.97 11.83
N GLY A 283 16.75 13.24 11.45
CA GLY A 283 16.47 14.38 12.31
C GLY A 283 15.02 14.43 12.78
N TYR A 284 14.07 14.24 11.86
CA TYR A 284 12.65 14.23 12.19
C TYR A 284 12.26 13.04 13.09
N LEU A 285 12.66 11.82 12.75
CA LEU A 285 12.26 10.64 13.51
C LEU A 285 12.78 10.67 14.96
N ARG A 286 13.91 11.31 15.21
CA ARG A 286 14.40 11.51 16.58
C ARG A 286 13.48 12.38 17.42
N THR A 287 12.79 13.34 16.82
CA THR A 287 11.82 14.20 17.55
C THR A 287 10.62 13.42 18.08
N LEU A 288 10.34 12.24 17.49
CA LEU A 288 9.27 11.38 17.97
C LEU A 288 9.50 10.86 19.41
N ALA A 289 10.76 10.72 19.82
CA ALA A 289 11.07 10.29 21.19
C ALA A 289 10.66 11.32 22.25
N ASP A 290 10.65 12.59 21.88
CA ASP A 290 10.28 13.70 22.77
C ASP A 290 8.77 14.03 22.70
N THR A 291 8.05 13.40 21.78
CA THR A 291 6.62 13.62 21.58
C THR A 291 5.83 12.56 22.35
N PRO A 292 5.01 12.94 23.36
CA PRO A 292 4.19 11.97 24.07
C PRO A 292 3.28 11.21 23.09
N VAL A 293 3.16 9.89 23.29
CA VAL A 293 2.12 9.10 22.62
C VAL A 293 0.79 9.57 23.19
N SER A 294 -0.06 10.20 22.38
CA SER A 294 -1.44 10.42 22.76
C SER A 294 -2.13 9.06 22.76
N TRP A 295 -2.17 8.39 23.89
CA TRP A 295 -3.07 7.26 24.07
C TRP A 295 -4.48 7.83 23.88
N GLY A 296 -5.14 7.46 22.79
CA GLY A 296 -6.50 7.88 22.52
C GLY A 296 -7.37 7.65 23.74
N ALA A 297 -7.79 8.75 24.34
CA ALA A 297 -8.94 8.78 25.21
C ALA A 297 -10.14 8.88 24.27
N ASP A 298 -10.66 7.72 23.85
CA ASP A 298 -12.04 7.56 23.37
C ASP A 298 -12.49 6.11 23.63
#